data_22f4efd33ee4f33b205a5ba5b7b485b8
#
_entry.id   22f4efd33ee4f33b205a5ba5b7b485b8
#
_cell.length_a   1.000
_cell.length_b   1.000
_cell.length_c   1.000
_cell.angle_alpha   90.00
_cell.angle_beta   90.00
_cell.angle_gamma   90.00
#
_symmetry.space_group_name_H-M   'P 1'
#
loop_
_entity.id
_entity.type
_entity.pdbx_description
1 polymer ?
#
loop_
_entity_poly.entity_id
_entity_poly.type
_entity_poly.pdbx_seq_one_letter_code
_entity_poly.pdbx_strand_id
1 'polypeptide(L)'
;MVSADFSVNSGAVFTEAIGNDRLDQLADYPFTRLSHLLAPITPRANVAPVVLTVGEPQHTPPAIIDETLRANTAGWGKYPPVGGTPEFRAAVGDWLSRRYELPAGLLHADSSVLPLSGTREALFMLALLAVPTRKAGQQPAVLMPNPFYAPYEGAAVMAGAEPVFLSATRQTGFLPDLDVLAPDLLDRTALLYLCTPANPQGAAASAAYLEKAIGLARRHGFVLAVDECYAEIWLDRPPVGALQVAARLPHDGNPWANLLVFHSLSKRSSAAGMRSGFVAGDPALIGRFSRLRSYGCAGMPLPIMAASTALWRDEAHVEENRAAYRAKFAAAEAELGGRYGYRRPDGGFFLWLEVGDGEEATKRLWAEGAVRVLPGAYLSRSNPGEPNPGAAFIRVALVQDAETIAQACASIVRILG
;
A
#
# COMPACT_ATOMS: atom_id res chain seq x y z
N MET A 1 -15.93 -12.95 -9.18
CA MET A 1 -14.73 -13.73 -9.57
C MET A 1 -14.31 -14.54 -8.36
N VAL A 2 -14.36 -15.87 -8.50
CA VAL A 2 -14.08 -16.83 -7.42
C VAL A 2 -12.60 -16.73 -7.11
N SER A 3 -12.23 -16.29 -5.89
CA SER A 3 -10.90 -16.53 -5.39
C SER A 3 -10.74 -18.04 -5.28
N ALA A 4 -9.85 -18.62 -6.08
CA ALA A 4 -9.46 -19.99 -5.88
C ALA A 4 -8.94 -20.10 -4.45
N ASP A 5 -9.70 -20.74 -3.61
CA ASP A 5 -9.35 -21.11 -2.25
C ASP A 5 -8.26 -22.18 -2.36
N PHE A 6 -7.00 -21.77 -2.38
CA PHE A 6 -5.93 -22.66 -2.01
C PHE A 6 -5.95 -22.76 -0.47
N SER A 7 -7.00 -23.40 0.06
CA SER A 7 -6.97 -23.90 1.42
C SER A 7 -5.91 -25.00 1.45
N VAL A 8 -4.71 -24.68 1.88
CA VAL A 8 -3.76 -25.69 2.34
C VAL A 8 -4.45 -26.35 3.51
N ASN A 9 -4.88 -27.58 3.28
CA ASN A 9 -5.50 -28.41 4.29
C ASN A 9 -4.48 -28.54 5.44
N SER A 10 -4.72 -27.91 6.58
CA SER A 10 -3.85 -27.90 7.76
C SER A 10 -3.64 -29.28 8.42
N GLY A 11 -4.01 -30.34 7.72
CA GLY A 11 -3.78 -31.73 8.08
C GLY A 11 -2.60 -32.41 7.39
N ALA A 12 -1.86 -31.75 6.51
CA ALA A 12 -0.60 -32.27 6.00
C ALA A 12 0.45 -32.09 7.08
N VAL A 13 0.78 -33.17 7.80
CA VAL A 13 1.97 -33.27 8.65
C VAL A 13 3.18 -33.13 7.69
N PHE A 14 3.67 -31.93 7.47
CA PHE A 14 5.00 -31.75 6.92
C PHE A 14 5.96 -32.34 7.94
N THR A 15 6.64 -33.42 7.55
CA THR A 15 7.75 -33.93 8.34
C THR A 15 8.79 -32.82 8.50
N GLU A 16 9.38 -32.66 9.69
CA GLU A 16 10.28 -31.56 10.12
C GLU A 16 11.43 -31.16 9.17
N ALA A 17 11.54 -31.77 7.99
CA ALA A 17 12.63 -31.62 7.06
C ALA A 17 12.30 -30.88 5.75
N ILE A 18 11.03 -30.47 5.49
CA ILE A 18 10.64 -29.92 4.18
C ILE A 18 10.01 -28.55 4.36
N GLY A 19 10.73 -27.49 3.96
CA GLY A 19 10.19 -26.13 3.90
C GLY A 19 11.05 -25.09 4.61
N ASN A 20 10.66 -23.84 4.46
CA ASN A 20 11.23 -22.71 5.17
C ASN A 20 10.36 -22.42 6.40
N ASP A 21 10.88 -22.71 7.59
CA ASP A 21 10.22 -22.54 8.89
C ASP A 21 9.76 -21.09 9.20
N ARG A 22 10.34 -20.12 8.49
CA ARG A 22 9.88 -18.73 8.59
C ARG A 22 8.45 -18.54 8.10
N LEU A 23 7.95 -19.40 7.22
CA LEU A 23 6.56 -19.34 6.76
C LEU A 23 5.58 -19.60 7.91
N ASP A 24 5.95 -20.42 8.88
CA ASP A 24 5.12 -20.76 10.04
C ASP A 24 4.97 -19.58 11.03
N GLN A 25 5.81 -18.56 10.88
CA GLN A 25 5.73 -17.33 11.67
C GLN A 25 4.70 -16.34 11.10
N LEU A 26 4.20 -16.58 9.88
CA LEU A 26 3.21 -15.72 9.25
C LEU A 26 1.79 -16.13 9.66
N ALA A 27 1.01 -15.17 10.14
CA ALA A 27 -0.41 -15.39 10.36
C ALA A 27 -1.15 -15.56 9.01
N ASP A 28 -2.31 -16.21 9.05
CA ASP A 28 -3.20 -16.28 7.90
C ASP A 28 -3.47 -14.90 7.31
N TYR A 29 -3.53 -14.88 5.98
CA TYR A 29 -3.77 -13.62 5.25
C TYR A 29 -5.13 -13.01 5.64
N PRO A 30 -5.27 -11.68 5.75
CA PRO A 30 -6.48 -11.02 6.25
C PRO A 30 -7.79 -11.50 5.60
N PHE A 31 -7.77 -11.78 4.30
CA PHE A 31 -8.98 -12.25 3.60
C PHE A 31 -9.31 -13.72 3.86
N THR A 32 -8.31 -14.57 4.12
CA THR A 32 -8.51 -15.95 4.57
C THR A 32 -9.17 -15.96 5.95
N ARG A 33 -8.64 -15.17 6.88
CA ARG A 33 -9.25 -14.97 8.21
C ARG A 33 -10.69 -14.48 8.10
N LEU A 34 -10.97 -13.50 7.23
CA LEU A 34 -12.32 -13.00 7.00
C LEU A 34 -13.24 -14.10 6.44
N SER A 35 -12.76 -14.91 5.52
CA SER A 35 -13.55 -16.02 4.96
C SER A 35 -13.91 -17.05 6.04
N HIS A 36 -12.97 -17.39 6.91
CA HIS A 36 -13.23 -18.28 8.07
C HIS A 36 -14.23 -17.65 9.05
N LEU A 37 -14.10 -16.37 9.37
CA LEU A 37 -15.01 -15.65 10.28
C LEU A 37 -16.46 -15.69 9.77
N LEU A 38 -16.65 -15.50 8.46
CA LEU A 38 -17.99 -15.38 7.85
C LEU A 38 -18.57 -16.71 7.35
N ALA A 39 -17.76 -17.77 7.23
CA ALA A 39 -18.21 -19.08 6.72
C ALA A 39 -19.46 -19.64 7.43
N PRO A 40 -19.62 -19.55 8.77
CA PRO A 40 -20.81 -20.07 9.47
C PRO A 40 -22.04 -19.17 9.33
N ILE A 41 -21.93 -17.99 8.68
CA ILE A 41 -22.99 -16.97 8.67
C ILE A 41 -23.65 -16.91 7.30
N THR A 42 -24.92 -17.25 7.24
CA THR A 42 -25.76 -17.03 6.04
C THR A 42 -26.32 -15.62 6.07
N PRO A 43 -26.05 -14.77 5.07
CA PRO A 43 -26.61 -13.44 5.02
C PRO A 43 -28.13 -13.49 4.78
N ARG A 44 -28.81 -12.41 5.17
CA ARG A 44 -30.26 -12.28 5.01
C ARG A 44 -30.69 -12.55 3.58
N ALA A 45 -31.69 -13.42 3.41
CA ALA A 45 -32.27 -13.74 2.12
C ALA A 45 -32.82 -12.47 1.42
N ASN A 46 -32.73 -12.43 0.09
CA ASN A 46 -33.23 -11.35 -0.76
C ASN A 46 -32.51 -9.98 -0.61
N VAL A 47 -31.32 -9.94 0.02
CA VAL A 47 -30.46 -8.77 0.02
C VAL A 47 -29.21 -9.10 -0.82
N ALA A 48 -28.97 -8.29 -1.86
CA ALA A 48 -27.78 -8.47 -2.70
C ALA A 48 -26.50 -8.18 -1.91
N PRO A 49 -25.49 -9.05 -1.93
CA PRO A 49 -24.25 -8.82 -1.22
C PRO A 49 -23.48 -7.61 -1.75
N VAL A 50 -23.03 -6.74 -0.85
CA VAL A 50 -22.14 -5.60 -1.15
C VAL A 50 -20.76 -5.89 -0.56
N VAL A 51 -19.75 -6.05 -1.44
CA VAL A 51 -18.38 -6.38 -1.04
C VAL A 51 -17.54 -5.11 -0.99
N LEU A 52 -17.13 -4.72 0.23
CA LEU A 52 -16.34 -3.53 0.53
C LEU A 52 -15.03 -3.87 1.27
N THR A 53 -14.49 -5.06 0.99
CA THR A 53 -13.31 -5.60 1.68
C THR A 53 -12.01 -5.34 0.94
N VAL A 54 -12.00 -5.59 -0.38
CA VAL A 54 -10.78 -5.52 -1.19
C VAL A 54 -10.60 -4.11 -1.74
N GLY A 55 -9.41 -3.56 -1.56
CA GLY A 55 -9.03 -2.27 -2.14
C GLY A 55 -8.70 -2.41 -3.64
N GLU A 56 -9.64 -2.90 -4.43
CA GLU A 56 -9.54 -3.03 -5.89
C GLU A 56 -10.51 -2.05 -6.54
N PRO A 57 -10.02 -0.99 -7.20
CA PRO A 57 -10.88 -0.05 -7.91
C PRO A 57 -11.80 -0.75 -8.90
N GLN A 58 -13.08 -0.34 -8.93
CA GLN A 58 -14.10 -0.90 -9.81
C GLN A 58 -14.50 0.08 -10.93
N HIS A 59 -13.78 1.19 -11.09
CA HIS A 59 -13.98 2.11 -12.22
C HIS A 59 -13.52 1.45 -13.52
N THR A 60 -14.15 1.82 -14.62
CA THR A 60 -13.69 1.41 -15.96
C THR A 60 -12.26 1.91 -16.18
N PRO A 61 -11.31 1.04 -16.55
CA PRO A 61 -9.97 1.48 -16.88
C PRO A 61 -9.95 2.42 -18.09
N PRO A 62 -9.01 3.38 -18.15
CA PRO A 62 -8.91 4.34 -19.26
C PRO A 62 -8.74 3.67 -20.62
N ALA A 63 -9.46 4.14 -21.65
CA ALA A 63 -9.42 3.58 -23.01
C ALA A 63 -8.02 3.59 -23.65
N ILE A 64 -7.18 4.54 -23.27
CA ILE A 64 -5.78 4.65 -23.71
C ILE A 64 -4.98 3.35 -23.47
N ILE A 65 -5.39 2.52 -22.50
CA ILE A 65 -4.77 1.22 -22.25
C ILE A 65 -4.94 0.31 -23.47
N ASP A 66 -6.18 0.07 -23.88
CA ASP A 66 -6.50 -0.80 -25.01
C ASP A 66 -5.91 -0.31 -26.32
N GLU A 67 -5.98 0.99 -26.57
CA GLU A 67 -5.42 1.64 -27.77
C GLU A 67 -3.90 1.42 -27.84
N THR A 68 -3.22 1.65 -26.73
CA THR A 68 -1.75 1.50 -26.68
C THR A 68 -1.33 0.03 -26.77
N LEU A 69 -2.07 -0.88 -26.12
CA LEU A 69 -1.79 -2.33 -26.22
C LEU A 69 -1.90 -2.83 -27.65
N ARG A 70 -2.96 -2.44 -28.39
CA ARG A 70 -3.14 -2.80 -29.79
C ARG A 70 -2.02 -2.27 -30.70
N ALA A 71 -1.55 -1.07 -30.43
CA ALA A 71 -0.45 -0.45 -31.19
C ALA A 71 0.92 -1.10 -30.92
N ASN A 72 1.09 -1.84 -29.82
CA ASN A 72 2.38 -2.37 -29.36
C ASN A 72 2.46 -3.91 -29.30
N THR A 73 1.59 -4.61 -30.04
CA THR A 73 1.47 -6.09 -30.00
C THR A 73 2.77 -6.83 -30.36
N ALA A 74 3.63 -6.27 -31.20
CA ALA A 74 4.94 -6.85 -31.53
C ALA A 74 5.85 -7.03 -30.30
N GLY A 75 5.61 -6.29 -29.22
CA GLY A 75 6.34 -6.40 -27.96
C GLY A 75 6.11 -7.70 -27.20
N TRP A 76 5.03 -8.44 -27.46
CA TRP A 76 4.75 -9.72 -26.79
C TRP A 76 5.79 -10.80 -27.06
N GLY A 77 6.46 -10.73 -28.21
CA GLY A 77 7.49 -11.70 -28.60
C GLY A 77 8.89 -11.42 -28.03
N LYS A 78 9.03 -10.46 -27.10
CA LYS A 78 10.35 -10.03 -26.60
C LYS A 78 10.38 -9.99 -25.07
N TYR A 79 11.48 -10.47 -24.50
CA TYR A 79 11.72 -10.26 -23.06
C TYR A 79 11.91 -8.77 -22.75
N PRO A 80 11.21 -8.24 -21.73
CA PRO A 80 11.39 -6.86 -21.33
C PRO A 80 12.71 -6.66 -20.55
N PRO A 81 13.40 -5.52 -20.71
CA PRO A 81 14.53 -5.20 -19.86
C PRO A 81 14.09 -4.95 -18.42
N VAL A 82 14.83 -5.47 -17.44
CA VAL A 82 14.53 -5.28 -16.00
C VAL A 82 14.51 -3.80 -15.63
N GLY A 83 15.43 -3.00 -16.19
CA GLY A 83 15.49 -1.54 -15.98
C GLY A 83 14.40 -0.74 -16.70
N GLY A 84 13.54 -1.40 -17.47
CA GLY A 84 12.51 -0.75 -18.29
C GLY A 84 13.02 -0.07 -19.55
N THR A 85 12.09 0.48 -20.34
CA THR A 85 12.45 1.27 -21.52
C THR A 85 12.83 2.71 -21.16
N PRO A 86 13.65 3.39 -21.95
CA PRO A 86 13.95 4.80 -21.74
C PRO A 86 12.70 5.68 -21.71
N GLU A 87 11.72 5.39 -22.57
CA GLU A 87 10.45 6.13 -22.67
C GLU A 87 9.63 6.02 -21.39
N PHE A 88 9.60 4.83 -20.75
CA PHE A 88 8.93 4.64 -19.46
C PHE A 88 9.62 5.44 -18.36
N ARG A 89 10.96 5.32 -18.24
CA ARG A 89 11.70 6.06 -17.22
C ARG A 89 11.57 7.57 -17.38
N ALA A 90 11.64 8.07 -18.62
CA ALA A 90 11.44 9.48 -18.92
C ALA A 90 10.03 9.95 -18.52
N ALA A 91 8.97 9.21 -18.90
CA ALA A 91 7.60 9.58 -18.56
C ALA A 91 7.37 9.63 -17.04
N VAL A 92 7.94 8.67 -16.29
CA VAL A 92 7.88 8.65 -14.82
C VAL A 92 8.69 9.80 -14.22
N GLY A 93 9.91 10.05 -14.72
CA GLY A 93 10.75 11.16 -14.27
C GLY A 93 10.11 12.52 -14.48
N ASP A 94 9.51 12.74 -15.66
CA ASP A 94 8.76 13.94 -15.99
C ASP A 94 7.53 14.10 -15.08
N TRP A 95 6.80 13.01 -14.83
CA TRP A 95 5.66 13.03 -13.93
C TRP A 95 6.07 13.38 -12.50
N LEU A 96 7.10 12.73 -11.95
CA LEU A 96 7.62 13.01 -10.59
C LEU A 96 8.07 14.49 -10.49
N SER A 97 8.77 14.98 -11.50
CA SER A 97 9.28 16.35 -11.50
C SER A 97 8.14 17.38 -11.50
N ARG A 98 7.10 17.16 -12.30
CA ARG A 98 5.92 18.04 -12.32
C ARG A 98 5.09 17.92 -11.04
N ARG A 99 4.80 16.67 -10.63
CA ARG A 99 3.90 16.40 -9.48
C ARG A 99 4.46 16.91 -8.15
N TYR A 100 5.76 16.81 -7.97
CA TYR A 100 6.47 17.15 -6.74
C TYR A 100 7.33 18.40 -6.85
N GLU A 101 7.22 19.15 -7.94
CA GLU A 101 7.95 20.41 -8.16
C GLU A 101 9.45 20.24 -7.92
N LEU A 102 10.04 19.16 -8.45
CA LEU A 102 11.45 18.90 -8.26
C LEU A 102 12.28 19.87 -9.10
N PRO A 103 13.41 20.38 -8.57
CA PRO A 103 14.33 21.22 -9.34
C PRO A 103 14.76 20.54 -10.64
N ALA A 104 14.85 21.32 -11.73
CA ALA A 104 15.23 20.80 -13.03
C ALA A 104 16.60 20.10 -12.98
N GLY A 105 16.67 18.90 -13.54
CA GLY A 105 17.90 18.08 -13.59
C GLY A 105 18.26 17.38 -12.28
N LEU A 106 17.49 17.55 -11.20
CA LEU A 106 17.79 16.89 -9.91
C LEU A 106 17.50 15.39 -9.95
N LEU A 107 16.42 14.98 -10.61
CA LEU A 107 16.05 13.56 -10.77
C LEU A 107 16.57 13.01 -12.10
N HIS A 108 17.57 12.15 -12.05
CA HIS A 108 18.07 11.43 -13.20
C HIS A 108 17.30 10.12 -13.40
N ALA A 109 16.27 10.13 -14.24
CA ALA A 109 15.34 9.01 -14.40
C ALA A 109 16.04 7.68 -14.75
N ASP A 110 17.14 7.70 -15.50
CA ASP A 110 17.89 6.49 -15.90
C ASP A 110 18.53 5.75 -14.73
N SER A 111 18.92 6.46 -13.68
CA SER A 111 19.55 5.89 -12.49
C SER A 111 18.63 5.82 -11.26
N SER A 112 17.56 6.62 -11.25
CA SER A 112 16.71 6.79 -10.06
C SER A 112 15.30 6.21 -10.22
N VAL A 113 14.94 5.61 -11.38
CA VAL A 113 13.62 5.04 -11.64
C VAL A 113 13.74 3.60 -12.10
N LEU A 114 12.91 2.69 -11.51
CA LEU A 114 12.85 1.29 -11.90
C LEU A 114 11.38 0.86 -12.04
N PRO A 115 10.95 0.30 -13.21
CA PRO A 115 9.60 -0.22 -13.38
C PRO A 115 9.35 -1.46 -12.52
N LEU A 116 8.10 -1.62 -12.10
CA LEU A 116 7.66 -2.72 -11.23
C LEU A 116 6.43 -3.42 -11.82
N SER A 117 6.39 -4.75 -11.73
CA SER A 117 5.19 -5.54 -12.03
C SER A 117 4.15 -5.43 -10.89
N GLY A 118 3.82 -4.18 -10.53
CA GLY A 118 3.06 -3.80 -9.35
C GLY A 118 3.93 -3.65 -8.11
N THR A 119 3.49 -2.78 -7.20
CA THR A 119 4.29 -2.43 -6.01
C THR A 119 4.31 -3.50 -4.93
N ARG A 120 3.28 -4.37 -4.85
CA ARG A 120 3.23 -5.45 -3.83
C ARG A 120 4.48 -6.32 -3.85
N GLU A 121 4.86 -6.82 -5.03
CA GLU A 121 6.01 -7.69 -5.20
C GLU A 121 7.31 -6.97 -4.83
N ALA A 122 7.45 -5.74 -5.30
CA ALA A 122 8.65 -4.94 -5.02
C ALA A 122 8.80 -4.56 -3.54
N LEU A 123 7.70 -4.21 -2.87
CA LEU A 123 7.71 -3.93 -1.43
C LEU A 123 8.08 -5.18 -0.63
N PHE A 124 7.64 -6.36 -1.07
CA PHE A 124 8.09 -7.61 -0.46
C PHE A 124 9.59 -7.87 -0.73
N MET A 125 10.05 -7.74 -1.96
CA MET A 125 11.46 -7.97 -2.32
C MET A 125 12.42 -6.95 -1.69
N LEU A 126 11.92 -5.78 -1.31
CA LEU A 126 12.75 -4.72 -0.74
C LEU A 126 13.42 -5.16 0.58
N ALA A 127 12.76 -5.96 1.40
CA ALA A 127 13.40 -6.47 2.61
C ALA A 127 14.57 -7.41 2.29
N LEU A 128 14.49 -8.20 1.20
CA LEU A 128 15.61 -9.04 0.74
C LEU A 128 16.80 -8.19 0.28
N LEU A 129 16.56 -6.96 -0.19
CA LEU A 129 17.62 -6.01 -0.53
C LEU A 129 18.22 -5.32 0.69
N ALA A 130 17.35 -4.89 1.63
CA ALA A 130 17.70 -3.95 2.69
C ALA A 130 18.23 -4.64 3.95
N VAL A 131 17.79 -5.87 4.23
CA VAL A 131 18.08 -6.56 5.49
C VAL A 131 19.41 -7.32 5.40
N PRO A 132 20.44 -6.91 6.17
CA PRO A 132 21.68 -7.66 6.29
C PRO A 132 21.52 -8.83 7.27
N THR A 133 22.47 -9.75 7.32
CA THR A 133 22.47 -10.85 8.30
C THR A 133 22.47 -10.35 9.75
N ARG A 134 23.19 -9.27 10.03
CA ARG A 134 23.25 -8.58 11.33
C ARG A 134 23.39 -7.08 11.11
N LYS A 135 22.80 -6.27 12.01
CA LYS A 135 23.00 -4.83 12.05
C LYS A 135 23.24 -4.41 13.50
N ALA A 136 24.24 -3.57 13.77
CA ALA A 136 24.70 -3.25 15.12
C ALA A 136 24.94 -4.50 16.00
N GLY A 137 25.43 -5.60 15.40
CA GLY A 137 25.69 -6.86 16.10
C GLY A 137 24.45 -7.69 16.47
N GLN A 138 23.22 -7.22 16.16
CA GLN A 138 21.95 -7.81 16.54
C GLN A 138 21.17 -8.32 15.32
N GLN A 139 20.01 -8.97 15.57
CA GLN A 139 19.03 -9.25 14.53
C GLN A 139 18.50 -7.93 13.98
N PRO A 140 18.51 -7.74 12.66
CA PRO A 140 17.95 -6.53 12.05
C PRO A 140 16.47 -6.37 12.35
N ALA A 141 16.01 -5.13 12.50
CA ALA A 141 14.60 -4.79 12.62
C ALA A 141 14.07 -4.20 11.30
N VAL A 142 12.80 -4.51 10.99
CA VAL A 142 12.01 -3.86 9.95
C VAL A 142 10.80 -3.22 10.60
N LEU A 143 10.77 -1.90 10.58
CA LEU A 143 9.71 -1.10 11.18
C LEU A 143 8.59 -0.89 10.17
N MET A 144 7.33 -0.95 10.65
CA MET A 144 6.15 -0.69 9.83
C MET A 144 5.02 -0.06 10.65
N PRO A 145 4.12 0.75 10.04
CA PRO A 145 2.94 1.26 10.73
C PRO A 145 2.03 0.11 11.17
N ASN A 146 1.25 0.32 12.20
CA ASN A 146 0.28 -0.65 12.71
C ASN A 146 -1.07 0.06 12.95
N PRO A 147 -2.09 -0.16 12.11
CA PRO A 147 -2.23 -1.15 11.02
C PRO A 147 -1.24 -1.03 9.86
N PHE A 148 -1.02 -2.15 9.17
CA PHE A 148 -0.02 -2.26 8.10
C PHE A 148 -0.55 -3.01 6.86
N TYR A 149 0.22 -2.93 5.79
CA TYR A 149 0.00 -3.75 4.61
C TYR A 149 0.73 -5.10 4.76
N ALA A 150 -0.01 -6.21 4.75
CA ALA A 150 0.51 -7.55 5.07
C ALA A 150 1.84 -7.93 4.38
N PRO A 151 2.13 -7.53 3.12
CA PRO A 151 3.43 -7.80 2.51
C PRO A 151 4.64 -7.22 3.26
N TYR A 152 4.49 -6.17 4.07
CA TYR A 152 5.61 -5.62 4.86
C TYR A 152 6.08 -6.61 5.95
N GLU A 153 5.12 -7.20 6.68
CA GLU A 153 5.39 -8.24 7.69
C GLU A 153 6.01 -9.48 7.03
N GLY A 154 5.36 -9.97 5.95
CA GLY A 154 5.87 -11.11 5.20
C GLY A 154 7.29 -10.89 4.67
N ALA A 155 7.60 -9.69 4.19
CA ALA A 155 8.94 -9.32 3.73
C ALA A 155 9.97 -9.34 4.87
N ALA A 156 9.63 -8.75 6.02
CA ALA A 156 10.51 -8.73 7.20
C ALA A 156 10.86 -10.15 7.67
N VAL A 157 9.83 -10.98 7.87
CA VAL A 157 9.98 -12.38 8.32
C VAL A 157 10.82 -13.19 7.33
N MET A 158 10.48 -13.14 6.04
CA MET A 158 11.20 -13.91 5.02
C MET A 158 12.64 -13.44 4.82
N ALA A 159 12.95 -12.18 5.10
CA ALA A 159 14.32 -11.67 5.11
C ALA A 159 15.09 -12.01 6.41
N GLY A 160 14.45 -12.60 7.42
CA GLY A 160 15.06 -12.94 8.71
C GLY A 160 15.22 -11.77 9.67
N ALA A 161 14.46 -10.69 9.44
CA ALA A 161 14.40 -9.55 10.36
C ALA A 161 13.26 -9.71 11.36
N GLU A 162 13.38 -9.01 12.49
CA GLU A 162 12.28 -8.82 13.43
C GLU A 162 11.28 -7.79 12.88
N PRO A 163 10.01 -8.13 12.67
CA PRO A 163 8.98 -7.15 12.35
C PRO A 163 8.63 -6.33 13.61
N VAL A 164 8.73 -5.00 13.51
CA VAL A 164 8.40 -4.09 14.60
C VAL A 164 7.20 -3.23 14.19
N PHE A 165 6.10 -3.36 14.94
CA PHE A 165 4.84 -2.72 14.64
C PHE A 165 4.71 -1.39 15.39
N LEU A 166 4.68 -0.28 14.65
CA LEU A 166 4.59 1.07 15.22
C LEU A 166 3.12 1.50 15.24
N SER A 167 2.51 1.58 16.41
CA SER A 167 1.09 1.91 16.57
C SER A 167 0.76 3.28 15.97
N ALA A 168 -0.18 3.30 15.01
CA ALA A 168 -0.68 4.48 14.31
C ALA A 168 -2.14 4.73 14.72
N THR A 169 -2.33 5.44 15.80
CA THR A 169 -3.62 5.63 16.47
C THR A 169 -4.17 7.03 16.26
N ARG A 170 -5.39 7.29 16.77
CA ARG A 170 -5.98 8.63 16.77
C ARG A 170 -5.10 9.65 17.47
N GLN A 171 -4.44 9.28 18.57
CA GLN A 171 -3.56 10.16 19.37
C GLN A 171 -2.31 10.60 18.57
N THR A 172 -1.84 9.75 17.66
CA THR A 172 -0.69 10.04 16.80
C THR A 172 -1.08 10.55 15.40
N GLY A 173 -2.36 10.94 15.21
CA GLY A 173 -2.87 11.36 13.91
C GLY A 173 -2.91 10.24 12.86
N PHE A 174 -2.94 8.97 13.29
CA PHE A 174 -2.92 7.78 12.44
C PHE A 174 -1.62 7.60 11.62
N LEU A 175 -0.52 8.13 12.12
CA LEU A 175 0.84 7.86 11.66
C LEU A 175 1.67 7.34 12.84
N PRO A 176 2.71 6.52 12.62
CA PRO A 176 3.64 6.13 13.68
C PRO A 176 4.27 7.35 14.38
N ASP A 177 4.39 7.28 15.69
CA ASP A 177 5.19 8.29 16.43
C ASP A 177 6.68 7.96 16.30
N LEU A 178 7.41 8.78 15.55
CA LEU A 178 8.85 8.60 15.33
C LEU A 178 9.70 9.16 16.48
N ASP A 179 9.11 9.92 17.40
CA ASP A 179 9.85 10.54 18.53
C ASP A 179 10.12 9.55 19.66
N VAL A 180 9.30 8.50 19.76
CA VAL A 180 9.44 7.50 20.83
C VAL A 180 10.36 6.34 20.46
N LEU A 181 10.95 6.33 19.27
CA LEU A 181 11.83 5.26 18.82
C LEU A 181 13.16 5.30 19.57
N ALA A 182 13.44 4.22 20.29
CA ALA A 182 14.68 4.10 21.06
C ALA A 182 15.92 4.05 20.14
N PRO A 183 17.05 4.66 20.53
CA PRO A 183 18.27 4.70 19.71
C PRO A 183 18.81 3.30 19.33
N ASP A 184 18.77 2.36 20.25
CA ASP A 184 19.20 0.97 20.02
C ASP A 184 18.33 0.24 18.99
N LEU A 185 17.02 0.50 18.97
CA LEU A 185 16.12 0.02 17.93
C LEU A 185 16.48 0.65 16.58
N LEU A 186 16.68 1.97 16.54
CA LEU A 186 17.04 2.68 15.30
C LEU A 186 18.38 2.19 14.75
N ASP A 187 19.37 1.91 15.57
CA ASP A 187 20.70 1.44 15.16
C ASP A 187 20.65 0.04 14.52
N ARG A 188 19.73 -0.83 14.95
CA ARG A 188 19.52 -2.14 14.33
C ARG A 188 18.42 -2.15 13.26
N THR A 189 17.75 -1.03 13.01
CA THR A 189 16.73 -0.92 11.93
C THR A 189 17.40 -1.00 10.57
N ALA A 190 16.96 -1.94 9.72
CA ALA A 190 17.40 -2.08 8.35
C ALA A 190 16.47 -1.39 7.34
N LEU A 191 15.18 -1.35 7.67
CA LEU A 191 14.13 -0.83 6.77
C LEU A 191 12.98 -0.26 7.60
N LEU A 192 12.49 0.91 7.21
CA LEU A 192 11.23 1.48 7.68
C LEU A 192 10.27 1.61 6.50
N TYR A 193 9.11 0.96 6.58
CA TYR A 193 7.99 1.20 5.69
C TYR A 193 7.10 2.31 6.22
N LEU A 194 6.72 3.24 5.36
CA LEU A 194 5.65 4.22 5.60
C LEU A 194 4.66 4.16 4.45
N CYS A 195 3.37 4.30 4.74
CA CYS A 195 2.33 4.44 3.72
C CYS A 195 1.67 5.81 3.85
N THR A 196 1.70 6.61 2.78
CA THR A 196 1.12 7.96 2.80
C THR A 196 0.49 8.32 1.43
N PRO A 197 -0.82 8.57 1.38
CA PRO A 197 -1.84 8.40 2.42
C PRO A 197 -1.92 6.98 2.97
N ALA A 198 -2.13 6.85 4.27
CA ALA A 198 -2.08 5.59 5.00
C ALA A 198 -3.24 4.64 4.64
N ASN A 199 -2.96 3.37 4.46
CA ASN A 199 -3.96 2.31 4.38
C ASN A 199 -3.94 1.53 5.71
N PRO A 200 -5.07 1.54 6.48
CA PRO A 200 -6.42 1.93 6.07
C PRO A 200 -6.88 3.35 6.43
N GLN A 201 -6.12 4.10 7.23
CA GLN A 201 -6.61 5.27 7.95
C GLN A 201 -6.76 6.55 7.09
N GLY A 202 -6.12 6.59 5.91
CA GLY A 202 -6.17 7.70 4.97
C GLY A 202 -5.43 8.97 5.42
N ALA A 203 -4.60 8.90 6.45
CA ALA A 203 -3.79 10.01 6.93
C ALA A 203 -2.59 10.26 6.00
N ALA A 204 -2.35 11.52 5.62
CA ALA A 204 -1.17 11.90 4.84
C ALA A 204 -0.07 12.46 5.76
N ALA A 205 1.17 12.03 5.53
CA ALA A 205 2.33 12.54 6.24
C ALA A 205 2.58 14.00 5.87
N SER A 206 2.87 14.84 6.87
CA SER A 206 3.28 16.22 6.66
C SER A 206 4.74 16.30 6.18
N ALA A 207 5.14 17.44 5.62
CA ALA A 207 6.54 17.68 5.26
C ALA A 207 7.49 17.48 6.44
N ALA A 208 7.14 18.01 7.62
CA ALA A 208 7.95 17.87 8.83
C ALA A 208 8.07 16.40 9.30
N TYR A 209 7.00 15.61 9.14
CA TYR A 209 7.03 14.17 9.44
C TYR A 209 7.97 13.42 8.50
N LEU A 210 7.88 13.69 7.19
CA LEU A 210 8.76 13.09 6.18
C LEU A 210 10.22 13.53 6.36
N GLU A 211 10.47 14.80 6.68
CA GLU A 211 11.80 15.31 6.99
C GLU A 211 12.43 14.54 8.17
N LYS A 212 11.67 14.34 9.25
CA LYS A 212 12.11 13.52 10.39
C LYS A 212 12.45 12.10 9.98
N ALA A 213 11.55 11.42 9.23
CA ALA A 213 11.77 10.05 8.78
C ALA A 213 13.03 9.92 7.90
N ILE A 214 13.22 10.84 6.96
CA ILE A 214 14.41 10.90 6.10
C ILE A 214 15.67 11.16 6.95
N GLY A 215 15.61 12.09 7.91
CA GLY A 215 16.70 12.37 8.82
C GLY A 215 17.11 11.17 9.66
N LEU A 216 16.16 10.41 10.19
CA LEU A 216 16.42 9.16 10.91
C LEU A 216 17.06 8.11 9.99
N ALA A 217 16.53 7.92 8.78
CA ALA A 217 17.07 6.95 7.81
C ALA A 217 18.53 7.24 7.48
N ARG A 218 18.88 8.50 7.23
CA ARG A 218 20.25 8.93 6.94
C ARG A 218 21.17 8.78 8.15
N ARG A 219 20.71 9.16 9.33
CA ARG A 219 21.52 9.11 10.57
C ARG A 219 21.85 7.70 11.01
N HIS A 220 20.87 6.77 10.94
CA HIS A 220 21.01 5.40 11.41
C HIS A 220 21.29 4.40 10.26
N GLY A 221 21.43 4.88 9.02
CA GLY A 221 21.80 4.07 7.87
C GLY A 221 20.82 2.95 7.56
N PHE A 222 19.50 3.22 7.58
CA PHE A 222 18.48 2.28 7.14
C PHE A 222 17.77 2.77 5.88
N VAL A 223 17.09 1.89 5.17
CA VAL A 223 16.29 2.23 3.99
C VAL A 223 14.91 2.74 4.46
N LEU A 224 14.52 3.92 3.98
CA LEU A 224 13.16 4.43 4.12
C LEU A 224 12.37 4.12 2.85
N ALA A 225 11.35 3.27 2.95
CA ALA A 225 10.42 2.94 1.89
C ALA A 225 9.10 3.68 2.10
N VAL A 226 8.77 4.61 1.21
CA VAL A 226 7.51 5.36 1.29
C VAL A 226 6.56 4.86 0.21
N ASP A 227 5.51 4.15 0.62
CA ASP A 227 4.44 3.67 -0.26
C ASP A 227 3.44 4.81 -0.50
N GLU A 228 3.60 5.48 -1.63
CA GLU A 228 2.77 6.59 -2.09
C GLU A 228 1.69 6.14 -3.10
N CYS A 229 1.30 4.86 -3.09
CA CYS A 229 0.35 4.31 -4.05
C CYS A 229 -1.03 5.00 -4.05
N TYR A 230 -1.39 5.68 -2.97
CA TYR A 230 -2.65 6.43 -2.84
C TYR A 230 -2.48 7.94 -3.05
N ALA A 231 -1.28 8.44 -3.35
CA ALA A 231 -0.97 9.88 -3.44
C ALA A 231 -1.81 10.65 -4.45
N GLU A 232 -2.37 9.97 -5.47
CA GLU A 232 -3.22 10.61 -6.49
C GLU A 232 -4.73 10.54 -6.17
N ILE A 233 -5.12 9.86 -5.09
CA ILE A 233 -6.50 9.84 -4.60
C ILE A 233 -6.58 10.70 -3.33
N TRP A 234 -6.61 12.00 -3.51
CA TRP A 234 -6.72 12.97 -2.44
C TRP A 234 -8.04 13.72 -2.53
N LEU A 235 -8.54 14.25 -1.40
CA LEU A 235 -9.86 14.89 -1.32
C LEU A 235 -9.75 16.41 -1.47
N ASP A 236 -9.01 17.06 -0.59
CA ASP A 236 -8.99 18.53 -0.54
C ASP A 236 -7.72 19.11 -1.18
N ARG A 237 -6.57 18.52 -0.93
CA ARG A 237 -5.27 18.97 -1.46
C ARG A 237 -4.33 17.78 -1.71
N PRO A 238 -3.43 17.90 -2.70
CA PRO A 238 -2.47 16.86 -2.98
C PRO A 238 -1.53 16.67 -1.77
N PRO A 239 -1.26 15.42 -1.36
CA PRO A 239 -0.30 15.13 -0.31
C PRO A 239 1.12 15.50 -0.75
N VAL A 240 1.95 15.86 0.21
CA VAL A 240 3.39 16.07 0.01
C VAL A 240 4.05 14.72 -0.26
N GLY A 241 5.00 14.66 -1.20
CA GLY A 241 5.77 13.45 -1.49
C GLY A 241 7.13 13.44 -0.80
N ALA A 242 7.65 12.26 -0.52
CA ALA A 242 8.95 12.14 0.16
C ALA A 242 10.12 12.65 -0.71
N LEU A 243 10.06 12.50 -2.03
CA LEU A 243 11.06 13.10 -2.93
C LEU A 243 10.99 14.65 -2.90
N GLN A 244 9.79 15.23 -2.82
CA GLN A 244 9.61 16.68 -2.70
C GLN A 244 10.29 17.24 -1.45
N VAL A 245 10.16 16.53 -0.34
CA VAL A 245 10.81 16.92 0.93
C VAL A 245 12.31 16.71 0.83
N ALA A 246 12.75 15.53 0.39
CA ALA A 246 14.17 15.20 0.30
C ALA A 246 14.97 16.16 -0.60
N ALA A 247 14.35 16.67 -1.68
CA ALA A 247 14.95 17.64 -2.59
C ALA A 247 15.30 18.98 -1.93
N ARG A 248 14.66 19.30 -0.81
CA ARG A 248 14.86 20.57 -0.07
C ARG A 248 15.80 20.42 1.14
N LEU A 249 16.12 19.17 1.51
CA LEU A 249 17.00 18.90 2.65
C LEU A 249 18.48 19.01 2.25
N PRO A 250 19.36 19.38 3.19
CA PRO A 250 20.80 19.32 2.97
C PRO A 250 21.25 17.92 2.54
N HIS A 251 22.16 17.85 1.56
CA HIS A 251 22.69 16.59 1.05
C HIS A 251 24.09 16.75 0.46
N ASP A 252 24.89 15.68 0.50
CA ASP A 252 26.22 15.59 -0.06
C ASP A 252 26.19 14.96 -1.48
N GLY A 253 25.53 15.65 -2.42
CA GLY A 253 25.42 15.21 -3.81
C GLY A 253 24.29 14.22 -4.13
N ASN A 254 23.73 13.51 -3.14
CA ASN A 254 22.57 12.61 -3.34
C ASN A 254 21.38 13.02 -2.46
N PRO A 255 20.42 13.77 -2.98
CA PRO A 255 19.22 14.15 -2.22
C PRO A 255 18.33 12.98 -1.85
N TRP A 256 18.45 11.85 -2.53
CA TRP A 256 17.65 10.66 -2.35
C TRP A 256 18.30 9.61 -1.43
N ALA A 257 19.44 9.92 -0.79
CA ALA A 257 20.17 8.96 0.04
C ALA A 257 19.25 8.23 1.02
N ASN A 258 19.27 6.89 1.00
CA ASN A 258 18.47 5.98 1.82
C ASN A 258 16.95 6.00 1.55
N LEU A 259 16.45 6.73 0.56
CA LEU A 259 15.01 6.91 0.29
C LEU A 259 14.59 6.18 -0.99
N LEU A 260 13.49 5.43 -0.89
CA LEU A 260 12.76 4.86 -2.03
C LEU A 260 11.28 5.19 -1.91
N VAL A 261 10.67 5.70 -2.98
CA VAL A 261 9.22 5.95 -3.09
C VAL A 261 8.59 4.96 -4.06
N PHE A 262 7.37 4.52 -3.78
CA PHE A 262 6.64 3.53 -4.57
C PHE A 262 5.32 4.11 -5.07
N HIS A 263 5.06 4.02 -6.37
CA HIS A 263 3.82 4.45 -7.00
C HIS A 263 3.23 3.37 -7.90
N SER A 264 1.90 3.34 -8.03
CA SER A 264 1.19 2.30 -8.77
C SER A 264 0.05 2.86 -9.62
N LEU A 265 -0.07 2.35 -10.85
CA LEU A 265 -1.25 2.62 -11.69
C LEU A 265 -2.51 1.91 -11.19
N SER A 266 -2.38 0.92 -10.29
CA SER A 266 -3.51 0.19 -9.73
C SER A 266 -4.55 1.11 -9.09
N LYS A 267 -4.09 2.21 -8.45
CA LYS A 267 -4.95 3.16 -7.72
C LYS A 267 -5.12 4.46 -8.49
N ARG A 268 -4.02 5.02 -9.00
CA ARG A 268 -4.00 6.24 -9.79
C ARG A 268 -4.89 6.15 -11.03
N SER A 269 -4.88 5.00 -11.71
CA SER A 269 -5.49 4.82 -13.03
C SER A 269 -6.58 3.74 -13.06
N SER A 270 -7.05 3.25 -11.90
CA SER A 270 -7.99 2.11 -11.80
C SER A 270 -7.59 0.89 -12.65
N ALA A 271 -6.27 0.65 -12.80
CA ALA A 271 -5.70 -0.34 -13.69
C ALA A 271 -4.95 -1.44 -12.91
N ALA A 272 -5.58 -1.97 -11.87
CA ALA A 272 -4.95 -2.95 -10.98
C ALA A 272 -4.49 -4.22 -11.71
N GLY A 273 -5.23 -4.66 -12.74
CA GLY A 273 -4.93 -5.84 -13.56
C GLY A 273 -3.70 -5.68 -14.46
N MET A 274 -3.30 -4.46 -14.79
CA MET A 274 -2.08 -4.20 -15.58
C MET A 274 -0.79 -4.61 -14.87
N ARG A 275 -0.81 -4.75 -13.54
CA ARG A 275 0.39 -5.03 -12.73
C ARG A 275 1.52 -4.05 -13.04
N SER A 276 1.26 -2.76 -12.93
CA SER A 276 2.21 -1.69 -13.26
C SER A 276 2.38 -0.68 -12.13
N GLY A 277 3.63 -0.29 -11.92
CA GLY A 277 4.07 0.74 -11.02
C GLY A 277 5.55 1.03 -11.21
N PHE A 278 6.12 1.79 -10.30
CA PHE A 278 7.55 2.04 -10.26
C PHE A 278 8.04 2.26 -8.82
N VAL A 279 9.35 2.14 -8.65
CA VAL A 279 10.10 2.67 -7.50
C VAL A 279 11.05 3.74 -8.00
N ALA A 280 11.20 4.81 -7.21
CA ALA A 280 12.17 5.87 -7.50
C ALA A 280 12.88 6.32 -6.23
N GLY A 281 14.08 6.89 -6.37
CA GLY A 281 14.86 7.44 -5.25
C GLY A 281 16.36 7.24 -5.38
N ASP A 282 17.00 6.75 -4.33
CA ASP A 282 18.44 6.57 -4.22
C ASP A 282 19.01 5.73 -5.37
N PRO A 283 19.86 6.31 -6.25
CA PRO A 283 20.43 5.59 -7.40
C PRO A 283 21.21 4.32 -7.00
N ALA A 284 21.90 4.34 -5.87
CA ALA A 284 22.65 3.17 -5.41
C ALA A 284 21.70 2.04 -4.99
N LEU A 285 20.61 2.33 -4.32
CA LEU A 285 19.56 1.36 -3.99
C LEU A 285 18.83 0.88 -5.24
N ILE A 286 18.50 1.77 -6.17
CA ILE A 286 17.87 1.41 -7.46
C ILE A 286 18.74 0.43 -8.25
N GLY A 287 20.04 0.69 -8.36
CA GLY A 287 20.97 -0.21 -9.04
C GLY A 287 21.06 -1.60 -8.40
N ARG A 288 21.13 -1.65 -7.07
CA ARG A 288 21.12 -2.91 -6.32
C ARG A 288 19.76 -3.64 -6.44
N PHE A 289 18.66 -2.91 -6.43
CA PHE A 289 17.34 -3.48 -6.60
C PHE A 289 17.13 -4.05 -8.01
N SER A 290 17.58 -3.33 -9.03
CA SER A 290 17.59 -3.83 -10.41
C SER A 290 18.36 -5.15 -10.51
N ARG A 291 19.54 -5.23 -9.86
CA ARG A 291 20.33 -6.47 -9.81
C ARG A 291 19.57 -7.61 -9.12
N LEU A 292 18.95 -7.36 -7.96
CA LEU A 292 18.16 -8.39 -7.25
C LEU A 292 17.02 -8.90 -8.14
N ARG A 293 16.29 -7.97 -8.80
CA ARG A 293 15.17 -8.31 -9.66
C ARG A 293 15.58 -9.08 -10.94
N SER A 294 16.82 -8.96 -11.39
CA SER A 294 17.32 -9.75 -12.50
C SER A 294 17.38 -11.25 -12.19
N TYR A 295 17.36 -11.64 -10.90
CA TYR A 295 17.35 -13.04 -10.46
C TYR A 295 15.94 -13.55 -10.08
N GLY A 296 15.10 -12.70 -9.54
CA GLY A 296 13.87 -13.14 -8.86
C GLY A 296 12.57 -12.55 -9.38
N CYS A 297 12.57 -11.83 -10.50
CA CYS A 297 11.37 -11.10 -10.92
C CYS A 297 11.16 -11.16 -12.43
N ALA A 298 9.92 -11.37 -12.85
CA ALA A 298 9.53 -11.14 -14.24
C ALA A 298 9.52 -9.63 -14.55
N GLY A 299 10.09 -9.24 -15.68
CA GLY A 299 9.99 -7.87 -16.17
C GLY A 299 8.56 -7.51 -16.58
N MET A 300 8.20 -6.25 -16.51
CA MET A 300 6.92 -5.78 -17.04
C MET A 300 6.89 -5.98 -18.57
N PRO A 301 5.89 -6.68 -19.15
CA PRO A 301 5.81 -6.89 -20.59
C PRO A 301 5.85 -5.58 -21.38
N LEU A 302 6.55 -5.55 -22.52
CA LEU A 302 6.73 -4.33 -23.31
C LEU A 302 5.43 -3.62 -23.71
N PRO A 303 4.35 -4.31 -24.14
CA PRO A 303 3.07 -3.65 -24.40
C PRO A 303 2.45 -3.01 -23.15
N ILE A 304 2.54 -3.68 -22.00
CA ILE A 304 2.09 -3.13 -20.71
C ILE A 304 2.94 -1.90 -20.32
N MET A 305 4.24 -1.93 -20.57
CA MET A 305 5.13 -0.82 -20.30
C MET A 305 4.82 0.39 -21.20
N ALA A 306 4.48 0.16 -22.48
CA ALA A 306 4.03 1.21 -23.39
C ALA A 306 2.71 1.85 -22.91
N ALA A 307 1.70 1.04 -22.54
CA ALA A 307 0.44 1.53 -21.98
C ALA A 307 0.66 2.28 -20.66
N SER A 308 1.56 1.80 -19.82
CA SER A 308 1.94 2.46 -18.57
C SER A 308 2.60 3.82 -18.85
N THR A 309 3.47 3.90 -19.86
CA THR A 309 4.10 5.15 -20.30
C THR A 309 3.06 6.18 -20.72
N ALA A 310 2.04 5.76 -21.48
CA ALA A 310 0.92 6.62 -21.88
C ALA A 310 0.15 7.13 -20.66
N LEU A 311 -0.18 6.23 -19.70
CA LEU A 311 -0.90 6.59 -18.48
C LEU A 311 -0.12 7.56 -17.58
N TRP A 312 1.22 7.44 -17.47
CA TRP A 312 2.03 8.39 -16.69
C TRP A 312 2.11 9.78 -17.33
N ARG A 313 1.84 9.88 -18.62
CA ARG A 313 1.78 11.16 -19.35
C ARG A 313 0.39 11.80 -19.34
N ASP A 314 -0.65 11.04 -19.05
CA ASP A 314 -2.04 11.52 -19.04
C ASP A 314 -2.52 11.83 -17.63
N GLU A 315 -3.04 13.03 -17.43
CA GLU A 315 -3.63 13.48 -16.15
C GLU A 315 -5.17 13.56 -16.21
N ALA A 316 -5.77 13.55 -17.41
CA ALA A 316 -7.23 13.70 -17.54
C ALA A 316 -7.98 12.57 -16.83
N HIS A 317 -7.60 11.31 -17.09
CA HIS A 317 -8.21 10.15 -16.42
C HIS A 317 -7.98 10.13 -14.90
N VAL A 318 -6.88 10.76 -14.42
CA VAL A 318 -6.58 10.83 -12.98
C VAL A 318 -7.54 11.78 -12.28
N GLU A 319 -7.86 12.93 -12.90
CA GLU A 319 -8.86 13.86 -12.36
C GLU A 319 -10.25 13.25 -12.35
N GLU A 320 -10.64 12.54 -13.42
CA GLU A 320 -11.92 11.82 -13.48
C GLU A 320 -12.00 10.75 -12.37
N ASN A 321 -10.95 9.96 -12.19
CA ASN A 321 -10.85 8.95 -11.12
C ASN A 321 -10.96 9.59 -9.73
N ARG A 322 -10.28 10.71 -9.51
CA ARG A 322 -10.32 11.48 -8.26
C ARG A 322 -11.71 12.06 -7.99
N ALA A 323 -12.35 12.62 -9.01
CA ALA A 323 -13.72 13.15 -8.92
C ALA A 323 -14.73 12.05 -8.51
N ALA A 324 -14.60 10.85 -9.08
CA ALA A 324 -15.42 9.71 -8.71
C ALA A 324 -15.21 9.29 -7.24
N TYR A 325 -13.98 9.29 -6.72
CA TYR A 325 -13.74 9.00 -5.30
C TYR A 325 -14.27 10.11 -4.39
N ARG A 326 -14.14 11.38 -4.75
CA ARG A 326 -14.75 12.50 -3.99
C ARG A 326 -16.27 12.34 -3.85
N ALA A 327 -16.95 11.93 -4.93
CA ALA A 327 -18.38 11.66 -4.90
C ALA A 327 -18.74 10.50 -3.93
N LYS A 328 -17.94 9.43 -3.91
CA LYS A 328 -18.13 8.31 -2.97
C LYS A 328 -17.92 8.71 -1.52
N PHE A 329 -16.91 9.53 -1.23
CA PHE A 329 -16.68 10.05 0.11
C PHE A 329 -17.81 10.97 0.55
N ALA A 330 -18.31 11.84 -0.33
CA ALA A 330 -19.45 12.70 -0.03
C ALA A 330 -20.71 11.89 0.29
N ALA A 331 -20.97 10.81 -0.47
CA ALA A 331 -22.08 9.90 -0.23
C ALA A 331 -21.93 9.17 1.12
N ALA A 332 -20.73 8.68 1.45
CA ALA A 332 -20.48 8.04 2.74
C ALA A 332 -20.62 9.02 3.92
N GLU A 333 -20.12 10.24 3.77
CA GLU A 333 -20.18 11.29 4.81
C GLU A 333 -21.62 11.72 5.11
N ALA A 334 -22.45 11.82 4.08
CA ALA A 334 -23.87 12.16 4.23
C ALA A 334 -24.63 11.15 5.10
N GLU A 335 -24.32 9.86 4.97
CA GLU A 335 -24.96 8.78 5.72
C GLU A 335 -24.35 8.58 7.12
N LEU A 336 -23.03 8.63 7.22
CA LEU A 336 -22.32 8.37 8.49
C LEU A 336 -22.45 9.56 9.46
N GLY A 337 -22.49 10.79 8.95
CA GLY A 337 -22.36 11.98 9.80
C GLY A 337 -21.08 11.91 10.64
N GLY A 338 -21.18 12.19 11.93
CA GLY A 338 -20.06 12.08 12.87
C GLY A 338 -19.95 10.72 13.59
N ARG A 339 -20.72 9.69 13.17
CA ARG A 339 -20.74 8.37 13.84
C ARG A 339 -19.46 7.61 13.65
N TYR A 340 -19.19 6.65 14.53
CA TYR A 340 -18.05 5.72 14.50
C TYR A 340 -16.70 6.41 14.41
N GLY A 341 -16.59 7.60 14.99
CA GLY A 341 -15.38 8.40 14.92
C GLY A 341 -14.97 8.75 13.50
N TYR A 342 -15.93 8.80 12.55
CA TYR A 342 -15.64 9.15 11.16
C TYR A 342 -14.84 10.44 11.07
N ARG A 343 -13.79 10.39 10.30
CA ARG A 343 -12.94 11.51 9.93
C ARG A 343 -12.75 11.47 8.41
N ARG A 344 -12.97 12.58 7.76
CA ARG A 344 -12.66 12.72 6.34
C ARG A 344 -11.16 12.47 6.16
N PRO A 345 -10.74 11.46 5.36
CA PRO A 345 -9.33 11.17 5.18
C PRO A 345 -8.65 12.21 4.28
N ASP A 346 -7.33 12.35 4.39
CA ASP A 346 -6.55 13.18 3.48
C ASP A 346 -6.48 12.55 2.07
N GLY A 347 -6.51 11.21 1.99
CA GLY A 347 -6.50 10.50 0.72
C GLY A 347 -6.73 8.98 0.86
N GLY A 348 -6.59 8.27 -0.27
CA GLY A 348 -6.98 6.87 -0.38
C GLY A 348 -8.45 6.69 -0.69
N PHE A 349 -8.98 5.49 -0.45
CA PHE A 349 -10.38 5.16 -0.70
C PHE A 349 -10.95 4.21 0.37
N PHE A 350 -10.49 4.36 1.61
CA PHE A 350 -11.00 3.57 2.73
C PHE A 350 -11.64 4.47 3.78
N LEU A 351 -12.68 3.92 4.42
CA LEU A 351 -13.15 4.41 5.70
C LEU A 351 -12.55 3.54 6.79
N TRP A 352 -12.15 4.16 7.90
CA TRP A 352 -11.67 3.54 9.10
C TRP A 352 -12.60 3.91 10.24
N LEU A 353 -13.56 3.02 10.55
CA LEU A 353 -14.69 3.30 11.43
C LEU A 353 -14.53 2.57 12.76
N GLU A 354 -14.63 3.31 13.86
CA GLU A 354 -14.54 2.80 15.23
C GLU A 354 -15.91 2.29 15.71
N VAL A 355 -16.07 0.99 15.75
CA VAL A 355 -17.35 0.30 16.00
C VAL A 355 -17.38 -0.48 17.33
N GLY A 356 -16.32 -0.36 18.14
CA GLY A 356 -16.14 -1.06 19.42
C GLY A 356 -15.55 -2.47 19.28
N ASP A 357 -16.17 -3.36 18.55
CA ASP A 357 -15.65 -4.70 18.20
C ASP A 357 -15.77 -4.90 16.67
N GLY A 358 -14.64 -4.88 15.99
CA GLY A 358 -14.59 -4.97 14.53
C GLY A 358 -15.01 -6.32 13.98
N GLU A 359 -14.74 -7.42 14.68
CA GLU A 359 -15.15 -8.76 14.25
C GLU A 359 -16.66 -8.97 14.43
N GLU A 360 -17.19 -8.56 15.58
CA GLU A 360 -18.63 -8.67 15.83
C GLU A 360 -19.44 -7.76 14.90
N ALA A 361 -18.99 -6.52 14.70
CA ALA A 361 -19.61 -5.62 13.74
C ALA A 361 -19.61 -6.21 12.32
N THR A 362 -18.49 -6.82 11.89
CA THR A 362 -18.40 -7.46 10.57
C THR A 362 -19.37 -8.63 10.42
N LYS A 363 -19.54 -9.48 11.46
CA LYS A 363 -20.52 -10.58 11.45
C LYS A 363 -21.95 -10.06 11.35
N ARG A 364 -22.32 -9.05 12.14
CA ARG A 364 -23.65 -8.43 12.10
C ARG A 364 -23.95 -7.79 10.76
N LEU A 365 -23.01 -7.02 10.21
CA LEU A 365 -23.17 -6.36 8.90
C LEU A 365 -23.38 -7.39 7.78
N TRP A 366 -22.66 -8.52 7.84
CA TRP A 366 -22.85 -9.60 6.89
C TRP A 366 -24.20 -10.30 7.07
N ALA A 367 -24.56 -10.71 8.31
CA ALA A 367 -25.79 -11.42 8.60
C ALA A 367 -27.06 -10.62 8.26
N GLU A 368 -27.12 -9.35 8.71
CA GLU A 368 -28.32 -8.53 8.68
C GLU A 368 -28.44 -7.66 7.43
N GLY A 369 -27.34 -7.30 6.79
CA GLY A 369 -27.28 -6.35 5.66
C GLY A 369 -26.57 -6.88 4.42
N ALA A 370 -26.03 -8.09 4.45
CA ALA A 370 -25.16 -8.62 3.39
C ALA A 370 -24.01 -7.67 2.98
N VAL A 371 -23.56 -6.82 3.91
CA VAL A 371 -22.44 -5.88 3.72
C VAL A 371 -21.18 -6.54 4.25
N ARG A 372 -20.21 -6.79 3.35
CA ARG A 372 -18.95 -7.45 3.69
C ARG A 372 -17.85 -6.40 3.84
N VAL A 373 -17.37 -6.21 5.08
CA VAL A 373 -16.28 -5.29 5.45
C VAL A 373 -15.10 -6.07 6.02
N LEU A 374 -14.00 -5.42 6.34
CA LEU A 374 -12.80 -6.08 6.89
C LEU A 374 -12.57 -5.63 8.33
N PRO A 375 -12.52 -6.57 9.32
CA PRO A 375 -12.13 -6.24 10.69
C PRO A 375 -10.74 -5.63 10.74
N GLY A 376 -10.59 -4.56 11.50
CA GLY A 376 -9.32 -3.86 11.63
C GLY A 376 -8.23 -4.69 12.31
N ALA A 377 -8.63 -5.60 13.21
CA ALA A 377 -7.73 -6.55 13.86
C ALA A 377 -6.96 -7.44 12.87
N TYR A 378 -7.46 -7.62 11.64
CA TYR A 378 -6.79 -8.43 10.63
C TYR A 378 -5.71 -7.65 9.87
N LEU A 379 -5.71 -6.34 10.00
CA LEU A 379 -4.72 -5.43 9.42
C LEU A 379 -3.68 -4.97 10.43
N SER A 380 -3.70 -5.48 11.65
CA SER A 380 -2.84 -5.03 12.75
C SER A 380 -2.38 -6.20 13.62
N ARG A 381 -1.43 -5.92 14.49
CA ARG A 381 -0.90 -6.86 15.48
C ARG A 381 -0.92 -6.21 16.87
N SER A 382 -1.09 -7.04 17.91
CA SER A 382 -0.86 -6.61 19.29
C SER A 382 0.63 -6.50 19.55
N ASN A 383 1.07 -5.40 20.13
CA ASN A 383 2.39 -5.32 20.74
C ASN A 383 2.35 -5.94 22.16
N PRO A 384 3.48 -6.41 22.69
CA PRO A 384 3.52 -6.92 24.06
C PRO A 384 2.97 -5.90 25.08
N GLY A 385 1.92 -6.28 25.81
CA GLY A 385 1.26 -5.43 26.80
C GLY A 385 0.30 -4.37 26.25
N GLU A 386 0.11 -4.30 24.94
CA GLU A 386 -0.82 -3.37 24.30
C GLU A 386 -1.97 -4.10 23.60
N PRO A 387 -3.20 -3.53 23.62
CA PRO A 387 -4.29 -4.08 22.82
C PRO A 387 -3.99 -3.91 21.32
N ASN A 388 -4.60 -4.76 20.50
CA ASN A 388 -4.51 -4.61 19.05
C ASN A 388 -5.17 -3.28 18.61
N PRO A 389 -4.42 -2.35 17.98
CA PRO A 389 -4.92 -1.01 17.67
C PRO A 389 -6.05 -1.00 16.63
N GLY A 390 -6.25 -2.09 15.90
CA GLY A 390 -7.32 -2.25 14.94
C GLY A 390 -8.56 -2.97 15.48
N ALA A 391 -8.53 -3.52 16.71
CA ALA A 391 -9.60 -4.39 17.22
C ALA A 391 -10.98 -3.71 17.24
N ALA A 392 -11.02 -2.43 17.62
CA ALA A 392 -12.27 -1.65 17.69
C ALA A 392 -12.78 -1.15 16.31
N PHE A 393 -12.07 -1.44 15.22
CA PHE A 393 -12.33 -0.81 13.92
C PHE A 393 -12.76 -1.79 12.85
N ILE A 394 -13.48 -1.27 11.86
CA ILE A 394 -13.67 -1.90 10.55
C ILE A 394 -13.08 -1.03 9.44
N ARG A 395 -12.57 -1.67 8.39
CA ARG A 395 -12.20 -1.00 7.14
C ARG A 395 -13.28 -1.22 6.09
N VAL A 396 -13.75 -0.12 5.48
CA VAL A 396 -14.72 -0.11 4.38
C VAL A 396 -14.02 0.43 3.13
N ALA A 397 -13.97 -0.35 2.05
CA ALA A 397 -13.38 0.08 0.78
C ALA A 397 -14.43 0.74 -0.13
N LEU A 398 -14.25 2.00 -0.49
CA LEU A 398 -15.15 2.79 -1.34
C LEU A 398 -14.95 2.46 -2.83
N VAL A 399 -15.02 1.18 -3.19
CA VAL A 399 -14.72 0.70 -4.55
C VAL A 399 -15.95 0.61 -5.46
N GLN A 400 -17.16 0.51 -4.89
CA GLN A 400 -18.43 0.50 -5.62
C GLN A 400 -18.82 1.93 -6.07
N ASP A 401 -19.89 2.09 -6.85
CA ASP A 401 -20.42 3.42 -7.20
C ASP A 401 -20.97 4.19 -5.98
N ALA A 402 -21.19 5.49 -6.12
CA ALA A 402 -21.56 6.36 -5.01
C ALA A 402 -22.93 6.01 -4.40
N GLU A 403 -23.89 5.51 -5.20
CA GLU A 403 -25.20 5.10 -4.71
C GLU A 403 -25.09 3.84 -3.87
N THR A 404 -24.37 2.82 -4.35
CA THR A 404 -24.10 1.59 -3.59
C THR A 404 -23.35 1.88 -2.29
N ILE A 405 -22.42 2.84 -2.30
CA ILE A 405 -21.70 3.28 -1.08
C ILE A 405 -22.66 3.95 -0.09
N ALA A 406 -23.54 4.85 -0.55
CA ALA A 406 -24.56 5.47 0.31
C ALA A 406 -25.45 4.41 0.98
N GLN A 407 -26.00 3.48 0.19
CA GLN A 407 -26.85 2.39 0.70
C GLN A 407 -26.11 1.48 1.72
N ALA A 408 -24.84 1.17 1.46
CA ALA A 408 -24.03 0.39 2.38
C ALA A 408 -23.77 1.16 3.69
N CYS A 409 -23.44 2.45 3.62
CA CYS A 409 -23.24 3.28 4.81
C CYS A 409 -24.54 3.46 5.61
N ALA A 410 -25.69 3.67 4.96
CA ALA A 410 -26.99 3.67 5.61
C ALA A 410 -27.29 2.33 6.33
N SER A 411 -26.91 1.20 5.70
CA SER A 411 -27.01 -0.13 6.32
C SER A 411 -26.10 -0.26 7.52
N ILE A 412 -24.87 0.25 7.48
CA ILE A 412 -23.95 0.27 8.64
C ILE A 412 -24.58 1.04 9.79
N VAL A 413 -25.11 2.23 9.53
CA VAL A 413 -25.78 3.04 10.56
C VAL A 413 -27.01 2.33 11.15
N ARG A 414 -27.85 1.75 10.32
CA ARG A 414 -29.06 1.05 10.76
C ARG A 414 -28.75 -0.19 11.59
N ILE A 415 -27.69 -0.93 11.28
CA ILE A 415 -27.35 -2.22 11.93
C ILE A 415 -26.55 -2.01 13.20
N LEU A 416 -25.60 -1.07 13.17
CA LEU A 416 -24.72 -0.87 14.31
C LEU A 416 -25.22 0.17 15.33
N GLY A 417 -26.07 1.10 14.90
CA GLY A 417 -26.72 2.12 15.76
C GLY A 417 -26.12 3.50 15.61
#